data_cd1cfc8edbb4d09dc90dab22ecb4752c
#
_entry.id   cd1cfc8edbb4d09dc90dab22ecb4752c
#
_cell.length_a   1.000
_cell.length_b   1.000
_cell.length_c   1.000
_cell.angle_alpha   90.00
_cell.angle_beta   90.00
_cell.angle_gamma   90.00
#
_symmetry.space_group_name_H-M   'P 1'
#
loop_
_entity.id
_entity.type
_entity.pdbx_description
1 polymer ?
#
loop_
_entity_poly.entity_id
_entity_poly.type
_entity_poly.pdbx_seq_one_letter_code
_entity_poly.pdbx_strand_id
1 'polypeptide(L)'
;MRRIHHVGIVVNRLADAYRFYRDTLGLPLLQEATIPDQHVRAALLGAGESEIELLEPMDSSSGVGRFLARRGEGLHHLCFDTPDIVKTLTSLKEMRVDLLSIRPRVPVWPDRSRSCTPRRAVVCSWS
;
A
#
# COMPACT_ATOMS: atom_id res chain seq x y z
N MET A 1 -16.11 0.95 5.29
CA MET A 1 -14.66 0.80 5.56
C MET A 1 -14.46 0.37 6.99
N ARG A 2 -13.58 -0.56 7.24
CA ARG A 2 -13.34 -1.07 8.61
C ARG A 2 -12.13 -0.43 9.26
N ARG A 3 -11.04 -0.33 8.52
CA ARG A 3 -9.76 0.17 9.04
C ARG A 3 -8.85 0.61 7.90
N ILE A 4 -7.81 1.32 8.23
CA ILE A 4 -6.68 1.48 7.31
C ILE A 4 -5.97 0.13 7.23
N HIS A 5 -5.94 -0.46 6.04
CA HIS A 5 -5.23 -1.71 5.80
C HIS A 5 -3.72 -1.47 5.81
N HIS A 6 -3.27 -0.54 4.97
CA HIS A 6 -1.88 -0.14 4.96
C HIS A 6 -1.69 1.29 4.47
N VAL A 7 -0.51 1.82 4.80
CA VAL A 7 -0.01 3.11 4.34
C VAL A 7 1.19 2.82 3.43
N GLY A 8 1.14 3.26 2.20
CA GLY A 8 2.23 3.13 1.24
C GLY A 8 3.16 4.33 1.27
N ILE A 9 4.45 4.08 1.46
CA ILE A 9 5.48 5.11 1.54
C ILE A 9 6.57 4.79 0.52
N VAL A 10 6.88 5.74 -0.35
CA VAL A 10 7.97 5.62 -1.31
C VAL A 10 9.28 6.01 -0.64
N VAL A 11 10.29 5.17 -0.79
CA VAL A 11 11.63 5.38 -0.23
C VAL A 11 12.68 5.19 -1.32
N ASN A 12 13.86 5.79 -1.14
CA ASN A 12 14.97 5.61 -2.06
C ASN A 12 15.53 4.19 -2.00
N ARG A 13 15.74 3.67 -0.78
CA ARG A 13 16.26 2.31 -0.55
C ARG A 13 15.61 1.70 0.67
N LEU A 14 15.16 0.45 0.53
CA LEU A 14 14.60 -0.31 1.65
C LEU A 14 15.62 -0.46 2.79
N ALA A 15 16.87 -0.74 2.47
CA ALA A 15 17.91 -0.91 3.48
C ALA A 15 18.06 0.30 4.39
N ASP A 16 18.01 1.51 3.84
CA ASP A 16 18.10 2.74 4.61
C ASP A 16 16.81 3.01 5.40
N ALA A 17 15.65 2.73 4.80
CA ALA A 17 14.35 2.88 5.45
C ALA A 17 14.20 1.93 6.66
N TYR A 18 14.75 0.74 6.61
CA TYR A 18 14.72 -0.21 7.73
C TYR A 18 15.38 0.33 8.99
N ARG A 19 16.38 1.18 8.87
CA ARG A 19 17.03 1.81 10.02
C ARG A 19 16.05 2.65 10.83
N PHE A 20 15.14 3.34 10.17
CA PHE A 20 14.13 4.13 10.84
C PHE A 20 12.92 3.29 11.24
N TYR A 21 12.27 2.64 10.31
CA TYR A 21 10.99 1.96 10.57
C TYR A 21 11.14 0.69 11.40
N ARG A 22 12.10 -0.12 11.09
CA ARG A 22 12.33 -1.38 11.80
C ARG A 22 13.18 -1.19 13.06
N ASP A 23 14.34 -0.56 12.92
CA ASP A 23 15.34 -0.53 13.98
C ASP A 23 15.06 0.59 15.00
N THR A 24 14.65 1.76 14.58
CA THR A 24 14.34 2.88 15.49
C THR A 24 12.92 2.82 16.02
N LEU A 25 11.91 2.65 15.16
CA LEU A 25 10.52 2.55 15.59
C LEU A 25 10.14 1.16 16.11
N GLY A 26 10.93 0.15 15.83
CA GLY A 26 10.67 -1.21 16.31
C GLY A 26 9.55 -1.93 15.57
N LEU A 27 9.17 -1.50 14.36
CA LEU A 27 8.13 -2.18 13.59
C LEU A 27 8.67 -3.48 13.00
N PRO A 28 8.00 -4.62 13.25
CA PRO A 28 8.48 -5.89 12.72
C PRO A 28 8.36 -5.95 11.21
N LEU A 29 9.41 -6.38 10.53
CA LEU A 29 9.39 -6.70 9.12
C LEU A 29 8.63 -8.00 8.91
N LEU A 30 7.47 -7.94 8.25
CA LEU A 30 6.61 -9.08 8.02
C LEU A 30 6.97 -9.81 6.72
N GLN A 31 7.26 -9.05 5.66
CA GLN A 31 7.58 -9.60 4.35
C GLN A 31 8.33 -8.58 3.49
N GLU A 32 9.19 -9.08 2.63
CA GLU A 32 9.84 -8.31 1.56
C GLU A 32 9.67 -9.09 0.26
N ALA A 33 9.33 -8.40 -0.82
CA ALA A 33 9.15 -9.02 -2.13
C ALA A 33 9.44 -8.05 -3.26
N THR A 34 9.82 -8.59 -4.41
CA THR A 34 9.85 -7.85 -5.66
C THR A 34 8.50 -7.99 -6.35
N ILE A 35 7.94 -6.89 -6.82
CA ILE A 35 6.67 -6.85 -7.55
C ILE A 35 6.99 -6.47 -9.00
N PRO A 36 7.21 -7.45 -9.91
CA PRO A 36 7.70 -7.18 -11.25
C PRO A 36 6.76 -6.30 -12.08
N ASP A 37 5.45 -6.51 -11.96
CA ASP A 37 4.43 -5.77 -12.71
C ASP A 37 4.44 -4.26 -12.39
N GLN A 38 4.90 -3.88 -11.21
CA GLN A 38 4.98 -2.50 -10.76
C GLN A 38 6.41 -1.96 -10.75
N HIS A 39 7.40 -2.76 -11.09
CA HIS A 39 8.83 -2.42 -11.06
C HIS A 39 9.27 -1.85 -9.72
N VAL A 40 8.85 -2.49 -8.64
CA VAL A 40 9.18 -2.09 -7.27
C VAL A 40 9.63 -3.28 -6.43
N ARG A 41 10.48 -2.99 -5.45
CA ARG A 41 10.70 -3.84 -4.29
C ARG A 41 9.88 -3.27 -3.15
N ALA A 42 9.15 -4.12 -2.48
CA ALA A 42 8.26 -3.71 -1.41
C ALA A 42 8.57 -4.45 -0.12
N ALA A 43 8.41 -3.76 0.99
CA ALA A 43 8.52 -4.33 2.32
C ALA A 43 7.28 -4.01 3.13
N LEU A 44 6.77 -4.99 3.84
CA LEU A 44 5.61 -4.86 4.69
C LEU A 44 6.04 -4.94 6.16
N LEU A 45 5.73 -3.90 6.93
CA LEU A 45 6.01 -3.84 8.35
C LEU A 45 4.70 -3.75 9.14
N GLY A 46 4.66 -4.43 10.28
CA GLY A 46 3.49 -4.40 11.15
C GLY A 46 3.44 -3.13 11.99
N ALA A 47 2.28 -2.50 12.06
CA ALA A 47 2.04 -1.32 12.87
C ALA A 47 0.67 -1.46 13.57
N GLY A 48 0.62 -2.29 14.64
CA GLY A 48 -0.64 -2.62 15.30
C GLY A 48 -1.57 -3.39 14.39
N GLU A 49 -2.79 -2.91 14.20
CA GLU A 49 -3.78 -3.50 13.30
C GLU A 49 -3.59 -3.09 11.83
N SER A 50 -2.73 -2.11 11.58
CA SER A 50 -2.39 -1.62 10.25
C SER A 50 -0.99 -2.07 9.85
N GLU A 51 -0.61 -1.76 8.62
CA GLU A 51 0.70 -2.09 8.08
C GLU A 51 1.30 -0.89 7.36
N ILE A 52 2.61 -0.83 7.36
CA ILE A 52 3.37 0.12 6.55
C ILE A 52 3.97 -0.65 5.38
N GLU A 53 3.69 -0.20 4.16
CA GLU A 53 4.29 -0.73 2.94
C GLU A 53 5.34 0.25 2.42
N LEU A 54 6.59 -0.16 2.45
CA LEU A 54 7.69 0.62 1.89
C LEU A 54 7.90 0.22 0.43
N LEU A 55 8.01 1.19 -0.45
CA LEU A 55 8.14 0.99 -1.89
C LEU A 55 9.46 1.59 -2.38
N GLU A 56 10.35 0.73 -2.88
CA GLU A 56 11.59 1.13 -3.54
C GLU A 56 11.44 0.92 -5.04
N PRO A 57 11.52 1.97 -5.89
CA PRO A 57 11.44 1.80 -7.33
C PRO A 57 12.68 1.07 -7.84
N MET A 58 12.48 0.14 -8.77
CA MET A 58 13.58 -0.57 -9.45
C MET A 58 14.18 0.25 -10.59
N ASP A 59 13.40 1.18 -11.13
CA ASP A 59 13.82 2.08 -12.19
C ASP A 59 13.05 3.41 -12.12
N SER A 60 13.47 4.39 -12.90
CA SER A 60 12.87 5.73 -12.94
C SER A 60 11.61 5.81 -13.81
N SER A 61 11.31 4.78 -14.60
CA SER A 61 10.19 4.76 -15.54
C SER A 61 8.88 4.29 -14.93
N SER A 62 8.93 3.61 -13.78
CA SER A 62 7.74 3.17 -13.06
C SER A 62 6.96 4.34 -12.45
N GLY A 63 5.68 4.11 -12.12
CA GLY A 63 4.87 5.10 -11.40
C GLY A 63 5.49 5.54 -10.09
N VAL A 64 6.04 4.59 -9.33
CA VAL A 64 6.75 4.85 -8.06
C VAL A 64 8.05 5.60 -8.31
N GLY A 65 8.80 5.23 -9.36
CA GLY A 65 10.02 5.94 -9.75
C GLY A 65 9.76 7.39 -10.13
N ARG A 66 8.70 7.66 -10.89
CA ARG A 66 8.28 9.03 -11.23
C ARG A 66 7.84 9.82 -10.00
N PHE A 67 7.13 9.18 -9.07
CA PHE A 67 6.75 9.81 -7.81
C PHE A 67 8.00 10.24 -7.02
N LEU A 68 8.96 9.34 -6.87
CA LEU A 68 10.20 9.63 -6.14
C LEU A 68 10.98 10.78 -6.79
N ALA A 69 11.06 10.80 -8.12
CA ALA A 69 11.76 11.87 -8.86
C ALA A 69 11.09 13.24 -8.69
N ARG A 70 9.76 13.28 -8.60
CA ARG A 70 9.00 14.54 -8.51
C ARG A 70 8.82 15.04 -7.10
N ARG A 71 8.57 14.14 -6.13
CA ARG A 71 8.16 14.50 -4.77
C ARG A 71 9.16 14.09 -3.69
N GLY A 72 10.14 13.26 -4.04
CA GLY A 72 11.04 12.66 -3.07
C GLY A 72 10.37 11.54 -2.27
N GLU A 73 10.99 11.12 -1.20
CA GLU A 73 10.44 10.14 -0.28
C GLU A 73 9.19 10.67 0.41
N GLY A 74 8.20 9.83 0.59
CA GLY A 74 7.01 10.22 1.33
C GLY A 74 5.80 9.35 1.08
N LEU A 75 4.68 9.81 1.66
CA LEU A 75 3.39 9.16 1.56
C LEU A 75 2.94 9.06 0.11
N HIS A 76 2.68 7.85 -0.33
CA HIS A 76 2.23 7.55 -1.70
C HIS A 76 0.74 7.23 -1.76
N HIS A 77 0.26 6.37 -0.85
CA HIS A 77 -1.14 5.99 -0.84
C HIS A 77 -1.61 5.49 0.52
N LEU A 78 -2.92 5.54 0.69
CA LEU A 78 -3.63 4.91 1.80
C LEU A 78 -4.56 3.84 1.24
N CYS A 79 -4.61 2.68 1.88
CA CYS A 79 -5.53 1.62 1.54
C CYS A 79 -6.44 1.30 2.72
N PHE A 80 -7.73 1.22 2.44
CA PHE A 80 -8.77 0.92 3.43
C PHE A 80 -9.33 -0.47 3.18
N ASP A 81 -9.52 -1.20 4.24
CA ASP A 81 -10.17 -2.50 4.21
C ASP A 81 -11.69 -2.34 4.04
N THR A 82 -12.28 -3.06 3.12
CA THR A 82 -13.72 -3.07 2.92
C THR A 82 -14.26 -4.49 2.89
N PRO A 83 -15.41 -4.77 3.53
CA PRO A 83 -16.02 -6.10 3.48
C PRO A 83 -16.67 -6.43 2.13
N ASP A 84 -17.01 -5.41 1.34
CA ASP A 84 -17.67 -5.55 0.04
C ASP A 84 -17.23 -4.45 -0.91
N ILE A 85 -16.32 -4.80 -1.83
CA ILE A 85 -15.74 -3.85 -2.78
C ILE A 85 -16.78 -3.31 -3.78
N VAL A 86 -17.70 -4.15 -4.22
CA VAL A 86 -18.72 -3.75 -5.19
C VAL A 86 -19.64 -2.71 -4.58
N LYS A 87 -20.12 -2.96 -3.38
CA LYS A 87 -20.99 -2.05 -2.64
C LYS A 87 -20.29 -0.72 -2.34
N THR A 88 -19.02 -0.79 -1.93
CA THR A 88 -18.21 0.40 -1.66
C THR A 88 -18.03 1.24 -2.93
N LEU A 89 -17.67 0.63 -4.05
CA LEU A 89 -17.50 1.34 -5.33
C LEU A 89 -18.81 1.96 -5.80
N THR A 90 -19.93 1.25 -5.67
CA THR A 90 -21.26 1.78 -6.00
C THR A 90 -21.58 3.02 -5.18
N SER A 91 -21.36 2.98 -3.86
CA SER A 91 -21.59 4.11 -2.97
C SER A 91 -20.71 5.30 -3.33
N LEU A 92 -19.43 5.08 -3.61
CA LEU A 92 -18.50 6.14 -4.01
C LEU A 92 -18.90 6.78 -5.33
N LYS A 93 -19.36 5.98 -6.28
CA LYS A 93 -19.88 6.48 -7.57
C LYS A 93 -21.14 7.33 -7.40
N GLU A 94 -22.07 6.90 -6.58
CA GLU A 94 -23.27 7.67 -6.26
C GLU A 94 -22.96 9.02 -5.60
N MET A 95 -21.92 9.05 -4.77
CA MET A 95 -21.42 10.26 -4.12
C MET A 95 -20.57 11.14 -5.05
N ARG A 96 -20.44 10.76 -6.31
CA ARG A 96 -19.64 11.46 -7.33
C ARG A 96 -18.16 11.63 -6.95
N VAL A 97 -17.62 10.69 -6.21
CA VAL A 97 -16.18 10.64 -5.91
C VAL A 97 -15.41 10.24 -7.16
N ASP A 98 -14.33 10.92 -7.44
CA ASP A 98 -13.46 10.59 -8.57
C ASP A 98 -12.78 9.23 -8.35
N LEU A 99 -13.23 8.23 -9.12
CA LEU A 99 -12.69 6.87 -9.05
C LEU A 99 -11.35 6.70 -9.75
N LEU A 100 -10.84 7.70 -10.43
CA LEU A 100 -9.49 7.64 -11.03
C LEU A 100 -8.39 7.62 -9.98
N SER A 101 -8.65 8.23 -8.84
CA SER A 101 -7.76 8.23 -7.69
C SER A 101 -8.04 7.10 -6.67
N ILE A 102 -9.09 6.30 -6.93
CA ILE A 102 -9.47 5.19 -6.06
C ILE A 102 -9.50 3.91 -6.88
N ARG A 103 -8.66 2.96 -6.53
CA ARG A 103 -8.57 1.68 -7.26
C ARG A 103 -8.85 0.52 -6.32
N PRO A 104 -9.77 -0.38 -6.70
CA PRO A 104 -9.88 -1.64 -6.01
C PRO A 104 -8.64 -2.48 -6.30
N ARG A 105 -8.04 -3.02 -5.26
CA ARG A 105 -6.92 -3.95 -5.41
C ARG A 105 -7.13 -5.17 -4.54
N VAL A 106 -6.78 -6.31 -5.09
CA VAL A 106 -6.48 -7.48 -4.28
C VAL A 106 -5.13 -7.19 -3.62
N PRO A 107 -4.99 -7.32 -2.31
CA PRO A 107 -3.70 -7.14 -1.67
C PRO A 107 -2.65 -8.02 -2.32
N VAL A 108 -1.52 -7.44 -2.69
CA VAL A 108 -0.38 -8.19 -3.23
C VAL A 108 0.19 -9.14 -2.17
N TRP A 109 -0.02 -8.77 -0.91
CA TRP A 109 0.44 -9.52 0.24
C TRP A 109 -0.65 -10.48 0.71
N PRO A 110 -0.30 -11.75 0.98
CA PRO A 110 -1.26 -12.67 1.57
C PRO A 110 -1.72 -12.12 2.92
N ASP A 111 -3.04 -12.03 3.07
CA ASP A 111 -3.62 -11.63 4.35
C ASP A 111 -3.25 -12.67 5.41
N ARG A 112 -2.49 -12.25 6.41
CA ARG A 112 -2.15 -13.08 7.56
C ARG A 112 -3.27 -13.15 8.58
N SER A 113 -4.29 -12.30 8.47
CA SER A 113 -5.48 -12.39 9.30
C SER A 113 -6.44 -13.42 8.73
N ARG A 114 -6.51 -14.53 9.40
CA ARG A 114 -7.43 -15.68 9.24
C ARG A 114 -8.63 -15.46 8.31
N SER A 115 -8.74 -16.36 7.35
CA SER A 115 -9.77 -16.54 6.32
C SER A 115 -9.68 -15.61 5.12
N CYS A 116 -8.93 -16.07 4.11
CA CYS A 116 -9.12 -15.65 2.73
C CYS A 116 -10.56 -16.00 2.30
N THR A 117 -11.49 -15.09 2.53
CA THR A 117 -12.70 -15.10 1.73
C THR A 117 -12.43 -14.27 0.47
N PRO A 118 -12.83 -14.72 -0.73
CA PRO A 118 -12.56 -14.03 -1.99
C PRO A 118 -13.17 -12.62 -2.11
N ARG A 119 -13.78 -12.10 -1.07
CA ARG A 119 -14.52 -10.84 -1.05
C ARG A 119 -13.86 -9.69 -0.31
N ARG A 120 -12.72 -9.92 0.33
CA ARG A 120 -11.97 -8.81 0.93
C ARG A 120 -11.13 -8.12 -0.12
N ALA A 121 -11.39 -6.87 -0.32
CA ALA A 121 -10.63 -6.02 -1.19
C ALA A 121 -10.26 -4.74 -0.46
N VAL A 122 -9.26 -4.06 -0.95
CA VAL A 122 -8.83 -2.77 -0.43
C VAL A 122 -9.13 -1.68 -1.44
N VAL A 123 -9.54 -0.54 -0.94
CA VAL A 123 -9.72 0.68 -1.73
C VAL A 123 -8.53 1.58 -1.41
N CYS A 124 -7.76 1.93 -2.42
CA CYS A 124 -6.57 2.75 -2.26
C CYS A 124 -6.84 4.16 -2.81
N SER A 125 -6.49 5.16 -2.01
CA SER A 125 -6.45 6.57 -2.41
C SER A 125 -4.99 6.94 -2.65
N TRP A 126 -4.74 7.56 -3.79
CA TRP A 126 -3.41 8.00 -4.21
C TRP A 126 -3.25 9.49 -3.97
N SER A 127 -2.14 9.88 -3.45
CA SER A 127 -1.80 11.29 -3.34
C SER A 127 -1.12 11.83 -4.60
#